data_1044b9decaf7044ef5786a15e97424dd
#
_entry.id   1044b9decaf7044ef5786a15e97424dd
#
_cell.length_a   1.000
_cell.length_b   1.000
_cell.length_c   1.000
_cell.angle_alpha   90.00
_cell.angle_beta   90.00
_cell.angle_gamma   90.00
#
_symmetry.space_group_name_H-M   'P 1'
#
loop_
_entity.id
_entity.type
_entity.pdbx_description
1 polymer ?
#
loop_
_entity_poly.entity_id
_entity_poly.type
_entity_poly.pdbx_seq_one_letter_code
_entity_poly.pdbx_strand_id
1 'polypeptide(L)'
;MRKRVITEARQANTLDTGDWLNLDELAEVEITSEEVDHPIESALLPGEGGGWRAATPGEQTIRLLLTPPQRLRRILLVFVETSAQRTQEYVLRWSADKGQSFKDIVRQQWNFNPDNSTSETEEHLVDLSGVTMLELIIRPDIGNKHAVASLAKLRVA
;
A
#
# COMPACT_ATOMS: atom_id res chain seq x y z
N MET A 1 -34.07 13.64 -18.42
CA MET A 1 -32.98 12.64 -18.49
C MET A 1 -31.79 13.15 -17.70
N ARG A 2 -31.28 12.29 -16.88
CA ARG A 2 -30.06 12.62 -16.21
C ARG A 2 -28.89 12.07 -17.00
N LYS A 3 -27.94 12.93 -17.26
CA LYS A 3 -26.73 12.54 -17.97
C LYS A 3 -25.52 12.88 -17.13
N ARG A 4 -24.54 12.05 -17.19
CA ARG A 4 -23.26 12.34 -16.56
C ARG A 4 -22.14 11.79 -17.42
N VAL A 5 -21.08 12.54 -17.42
CA VAL A 5 -19.83 12.08 -18.03
C VAL A 5 -19.15 11.25 -16.96
N ILE A 6 -19.25 9.96 -17.10
CA ILE A 6 -18.89 9.10 -16.00
C ILE A 6 -17.52 8.51 -16.13
N THR A 7 -17.05 8.28 -17.34
CA THR A 7 -15.84 7.53 -17.52
C THR A 7 -14.63 8.29 -17.00
N GLU A 8 -14.38 9.48 -17.52
CA GLU A 8 -13.24 10.26 -17.10
C GLU A 8 -13.37 10.75 -15.67
N ALA A 9 -14.54 11.30 -15.34
CA ALA A 9 -14.74 11.83 -14.01
C ALA A 9 -14.63 10.74 -12.96
N ARG A 10 -15.19 9.59 -13.24
CA ARG A 10 -15.12 8.47 -12.31
C ARG A 10 -13.70 7.97 -12.14
N GLN A 11 -12.96 7.84 -13.22
CA GLN A 11 -11.59 7.40 -13.14
C GLN A 11 -10.71 8.37 -12.39
N ALA A 12 -10.91 9.66 -12.60
CA ALA A 12 -10.16 10.67 -11.90
C ALA A 12 -10.43 10.63 -10.40
N ASN A 13 -11.66 10.31 -10.01
CA ASN A 13 -12.05 10.35 -8.61
C ASN A 13 -11.76 9.06 -7.87
N THR A 14 -11.74 7.93 -8.54
CA THR A 14 -11.60 6.65 -7.85
C THR A 14 -10.24 6.45 -7.20
N LEU A 15 -9.22 7.18 -7.62
CA LEU A 15 -7.93 7.13 -6.93
C LEU A 15 -8.01 7.72 -5.53
N ASP A 16 -8.86 8.73 -5.32
CA ASP A 16 -8.91 9.45 -4.06
C ASP A 16 -10.14 9.15 -3.23
N THR A 17 -11.26 8.88 -3.89
CA THR A 17 -12.54 8.77 -3.17
C THR A 17 -13.16 7.44 -3.43
N GLY A 18 -13.02 6.69 -4.11
CA GLY A 18 -13.70 5.67 -4.66
C GLY A 18 -14.34 4.59 -3.94
N ASP A 19 -14.38 3.48 -4.59
CA ASP A 19 -15.06 2.30 -4.13
C ASP A 19 -14.10 1.40 -3.38
N TRP A 20 -13.23 1.99 -2.60
CA TRP A 20 -12.24 1.25 -1.82
C TRP A 20 -12.92 0.48 -0.70
N LEU A 21 -12.40 -0.72 -0.42
CA LEU A 21 -12.88 -1.51 0.70
C LEU A 21 -12.62 -0.78 2.01
N ASN A 22 -13.57 -0.92 2.94
CA ASN A 22 -13.42 -0.37 4.27
C ASN A 22 -12.51 -1.29 5.09
N LEU A 23 -11.23 -0.98 5.15
CA LEU A 23 -10.26 -1.81 5.84
C LEU A 23 -10.45 -1.78 7.36
N ASP A 24 -11.06 -0.72 7.89
CA ASP A 24 -11.35 -0.66 9.32
C ASP A 24 -12.29 -1.80 9.76
N GLU A 25 -13.21 -2.18 8.89
CA GLU A 25 -14.15 -3.27 9.17
C GLU A 25 -13.62 -4.63 8.73
N LEU A 26 -12.89 -4.69 7.64
CA LEU A 26 -12.57 -5.94 6.96
C LEU A 26 -11.19 -6.49 7.30
N ALA A 27 -10.29 -5.66 7.80
CA ALA A 27 -8.90 -6.07 7.95
C ALA A 27 -8.45 -6.09 9.40
N GLU A 28 -7.68 -7.12 9.72
CA GLU A 28 -6.79 -7.13 10.86
C GLU A 28 -5.39 -6.94 10.29
N VAL A 29 -4.56 -6.14 10.96
CA VAL A 29 -3.27 -5.72 10.41
C VAL A 29 -2.13 -6.21 11.27
N GLU A 30 -1.13 -6.81 10.61
CA GLU A 30 0.14 -7.17 11.25
C GLU A 30 1.24 -6.33 10.61
N ILE A 31 2.12 -5.76 11.43
CA ILE A 31 3.22 -4.93 10.96
C ILE A 31 4.49 -5.26 11.74
N THR A 32 5.63 -5.02 11.10
CA THR A 32 6.92 -5.21 11.75
C THR A 32 7.15 -4.14 12.82
N SER A 33 6.86 -2.88 12.51
CA SER A 33 7.01 -1.76 13.45
C SER A 33 6.22 -0.55 12.98
N GLU A 34 6.04 0.43 13.87
CA GLU A 34 5.50 1.74 13.50
C GLU A 34 5.97 2.80 14.49
N GLU A 35 6.17 4.01 14.00
CA GLU A 35 6.40 5.16 14.85
C GLU A 35 5.07 5.62 15.48
N VAL A 36 5.14 6.14 16.70
CA VAL A 36 3.95 6.60 17.42
C VAL A 36 3.16 7.63 16.62
N ASP A 37 3.86 8.57 15.98
CA ASP A 37 3.20 9.64 15.23
C ASP A 37 2.83 9.26 13.81
N HIS A 38 3.21 8.06 13.36
CA HIS A 38 2.95 7.58 12.01
C HIS A 38 2.44 6.13 12.05
N PRO A 39 1.25 5.92 12.65
CA PRO A 39 0.70 4.56 12.75
C PRO A 39 0.20 4.06 11.40
N ILE A 40 0.05 2.74 11.30
CA ILE A 40 -0.39 2.13 10.04
C ILE A 40 -1.79 2.57 9.63
N GLU A 41 -2.65 2.88 10.58
CA GLU A 41 -3.99 3.38 10.28
C GLU A 41 -3.95 4.63 9.42
N SER A 42 -2.93 5.47 9.59
CA SER A 42 -2.77 6.68 8.78
C SER A 42 -2.50 6.40 7.31
N ALA A 43 -2.05 5.20 6.97
CA ALA A 43 -1.84 4.78 5.59
C ALA A 43 -3.03 4.00 5.02
N LEU A 44 -3.80 3.34 5.88
CA LEU A 44 -4.86 2.42 5.45
C LEU A 44 -6.25 3.03 5.45
N LEU A 45 -6.50 3.99 6.33
CA LEU A 45 -7.84 4.55 6.51
C LEU A 45 -7.91 5.96 5.90
N PRO A 46 -9.11 6.38 5.43
CA PRO A 46 -9.29 7.75 4.97
C PRO A 46 -9.05 8.72 6.12
N GLY A 47 -8.52 9.90 5.80
CA GLY A 47 -8.28 10.94 6.79
C GLY A 47 -7.01 11.71 6.49
N GLU A 48 -6.66 12.61 7.42
CA GLU A 48 -5.55 13.54 7.25
C GLU A 48 -4.26 13.04 7.88
N GLY A 49 -4.01 11.77 7.85
CA GLY A 49 -2.78 11.23 8.40
C GLY A 49 -1.60 11.43 7.47
N GLY A 50 -0.41 11.52 8.01
CA GLY A 50 0.84 11.61 7.27
C GLY A 50 1.35 10.26 6.78
N GLY A 51 0.55 9.22 6.87
CA GLY A 51 0.94 7.88 6.49
C GLY A 51 1.67 7.13 7.60
N TRP A 52 2.11 5.95 7.25
CA TRP A 52 2.86 5.07 8.15
C TRP A 52 4.36 5.27 7.97
N ARG A 53 5.08 5.13 9.08
CA ARG A 53 6.53 5.11 9.07
C ARG A 53 7.01 4.04 10.05
N ALA A 54 8.01 3.27 9.63
CA ALA A 54 8.60 2.23 10.46
C ALA A 54 9.35 2.86 11.66
N ALA A 55 9.34 2.15 12.78
CA ALA A 55 10.11 2.57 13.96
C ALA A 55 11.56 2.09 13.90
N THR A 56 11.85 1.10 13.07
CA THR A 56 13.18 0.52 12.93
C THR A 56 13.63 0.56 11.48
N PRO A 57 14.93 0.64 11.20
CA PRO A 57 15.43 0.63 9.83
C PRO A 57 15.34 -0.76 9.20
N GLY A 58 15.50 -0.79 7.89
CA GLY A 58 15.55 -2.02 7.13
C GLY A 58 14.21 -2.50 6.64
N GLU A 59 14.17 -3.76 6.24
CA GLU A 59 12.99 -4.37 5.64
C GLU A 59 11.82 -4.43 6.62
N GLN A 60 10.63 -4.10 6.11
CA GLN A 60 9.40 -4.09 6.88
C GLN A 60 8.32 -4.87 6.16
N THR A 61 7.44 -5.50 6.91
CA THR A 61 6.31 -6.24 6.38
C THR A 61 5.01 -5.68 6.93
N ILE A 62 4.03 -5.52 6.05
CA ILE A 62 2.67 -5.12 6.40
C ILE A 62 1.75 -6.21 5.84
N ARG A 63 0.90 -6.80 6.69
CA ARG A 63 -0.07 -7.81 6.28
C ARG A 63 -1.46 -7.37 6.61
N LEU A 64 -2.36 -7.50 5.64
CA LEU A 64 -3.79 -7.30 5.83
C LEU A 64 -4.45 -8.68 5.82
N LEU A 65 -5.06 -9.05 6.95
CA LEU A 65 -5.85 -10.27 7.06
C LEU A 65 -7.30 -9.89 6.84
N LEU A 66 -7.89 -10.38 5.75
CA LEU A 66 -9.22 -9.98 5.31
C LEU A 66 -10.26 -11.02 5.75
N THR A 67 -11.28 -10.57 6.45
CA THR A 67 -12.39 -11.42 6.90
C THR A 67 -13.71 -10.70 6.62
N PRO A 68 -14.59 -11.28 5.82
CA PRO A 68 -14.44 -12.54 5.06
C PRO A 68 -13.44 -12.39 3.91
N PRO A 69 -13.08 -13.49 3.24
CA PRO A 69 -12.22 -13.41 2.06
C PRO A 69 -12.79 -12.45 1.03
N GLN A 70 -11.92 -11.72 0.35
CA GLN A 70 -12.33 -10.67 -0.58
C GLN A 70 -11.85 -10.99 -1.99
N ARG A 71 -12.61 -10.52 -2.97
CA ARG A 71 -12.12 -10.43 -4.34
C ARG A 71 -11.48 -9.06 -4.51
N LEU A 72 -10.23 -9.04 -4.97
CA LEU A 72 -9.51 -7.79 -5.19
C LEU A 72 -9.30 -7.58 -6.68
N ARG A 73 -9.56 -6.36 -7.14
CA ARG A 73 -9.37 -5.94 -8.52
C ARG A 73 -8.41 -4.80 -8.67
N ARG A 74 -8.16 -4.04 -7.59
CA ARG A 74 -7.31 -2.86 -7.63
C ARG A 74 -6.54 -2.75 -6.34
N ILE A 75 -5.26 -2.41 -6.46
CA ILE A 75 -4.40 -2.13 -5.31
C ILE A 75 -3.66 -0.82 -5.62
N LEU A 76 -3.86 0.18 -4.78
CA LEU A 76 -3.18 1.48 -4.91
C LEU A 76 -2.16 1.62 -3.81
N LEU A 77 -0.94 1.97 -4.19
CA LEU A 77 0.16 2.26 -3.27
C LEU A 77 0.71 3.64 -3.55
N VAL A 78 0.89 4.43 -2.51
CA VAL A 78 1.54 5.74 -2.61
C VAL A 78 2.66 5.81 -1.60
N PHE A 79 3.86 6.11 -2.07
CA PHE A 79 5.05 6.30 -1.25
C PHE A 79 5.54 7.73 -1.45
N VAL A 80 6.01 8.35 -0.36
CA VAL A 80 6.56 9.70 -0.41
C VAL A 80 7.89 9.72 0.35
N GLU A 81 8.91 10.29 -0.31
CA GLU A 81 10.21 10.50 0.30
C GLU A 81 10.76 11.84 -0.18
N THR A 82 10.87 12.79 0.76
CA THR A 82 11.26 14.16 0.42
C THR A 82 12.66 14.53 0.86
N SER A 83 13.29 13.73 1.71
CA SER A 83 14.55 14.13 2.35
C SER A 83 15.74 13.24 2.01
N ALA A 84 15.52 12.03 1.56
CA ALA A 84 16.61 11.08 1.32
C ALA A 84 16.63 10.59 -0.11
N GLN A 85 17.82 10.39 -0.66
CA GLN A 85 17.98 9.66 -1.91
C GLN A 85 18.09 8.18 -1.56
N ARG A 86 17.20 7.37 -2.12
CA ARG A 86 17.20 5.93 -1.87
C ARG A 86 16.51 5.17 -2.97
N THR A 87 16.91 3.93 -3.16
CA THR A 87 16.27 3.01 -4.11
C THR A 87 15.46 2.00 -3.31
N GLN A 88 14.14 2.17 -3.39
CA GLN A 88 13.21 1.31 -2.70
C GLN A 88 12.83 0.11 -3.56
N GLU A 89 12.67 -1.03 -2.92
CA GLU A 89 12.04 -2.19 -3.53
C GLU A 89 10.85 -2.60 -2.68
N TYR A 90 9.73 -2.94 -3.33
CA TYR A 90 8.64 -3.59 -2.60
C TYR A 90 8.14 -4.81 -3.36
N VAL A 91 7.54 -5.72 -2.61
CA VAL A 91 6.90 -6.92 -3.13
C VAL A 91 5.48 -6.97 -2.58
N LEU A 92 4.51 -7.16 -3.45
CA LEU A 92 3.14 -7.50 -3.07
C LEU A 92 2.91 -8.98 -3.31
N ARG A 93 2.35 -9.64 -2.30
CA ARG A 93 1.95 -11.05 -2.38
C ARG A 93 0.55 -11.21 -1.79
N TRP A 94 -0.11 -12.29 -2.15
CA TRP A 94 -1.42 -12.57 -1.58
C TRP A 94 -1.56 -14.05 -1.27
N SER A 95 -2.51 -14.36 -0.40
CA SER A 95 -2.81 -15.72 0.02
C SER A 95 -4.31 -15.94 0.04
N ALA A 96 -4.72 -17.13 -0.37
CA ALA A 96 -6.10 -17.59 -0.26
C ALA A 96 -6.29 -18.56 0.91
N ASP A 97 -5.22 -18.88 1.63
CA ASP A 97 -5.21 -19.90 2.69
C ASP A 97 -4.63 -19.38 4.00
N LYS A 98 -4.87 -18.11 4.28
CA LYS A 98 -4.47 -17.44 5.53
C LYS A 98 -2.97 -17.43 5.76
N GLY A 99 -2.20 -17.30 4.70
CA GLY A 99 -0.76 -17.17 4.79
C GLY A 99 0.00 -18.48 4.78
N GLN A 100 -0.64 -19.60 4.54
CA GLN A 100 0.06 -20.87 4.41
C GLN A 100 0.85 -20.94 3.11
N SER A 101 0.33 -20.32 2.07
CA SER A 101 1.05 -20.17 0.80
C SER A 101 0.76 -18.80 0.21
N PHE A 102 1.72 -18.26 -0.53
CA PHE A 102 1.63 -16.95 -1.15
C PHE A 102 1.90 -17.03 -2.64
N LYS A 103 1.26 -16.12 -3.37
CA LYS A 103 1.56 -15.87 -4.77
C LYS A 103 1.99 -14.44 -4.93
N ASP A 104 3.02 -14.21 -5.75
CA ASP A 104 3.50 -12.87 -6.02
C ASP A 104 2.52 -12.14 -6.94
N ILE A 105 2.28 -10.87 -6.63
CA ILE A 105 1.53 -9.96 -7.50
C ILE A 105 2.51 -9.14 -8.31
N VAL A 106 3.45 -8.48 -7.63
CA VAL A 106 4.40 -7.59 -8.28
C VAL A 106 5.63 -7.39 -7.40
N ARG A 107 6.77 -7.15 -8.06
CA ARG A 107 8.00 -6.68 -7.43
C ARG A 107 8.42 -5.42 -8.18
N GLN A 108 8.63 -4.33 -7.44
CA GLN A 108 8.85 -3.02 -8.04
C GLN A 108 10.00 -2.30 -7.34
N GLN A 109 10.81 -1.58 -8.12
CA GLN A 109 11.85 -0.71 -7.59
C GLN A 109 11.59 0.73 -8.00
N TRP A 110 12.00 1.67 -7.16
CA TRP A 110 11.85 3.09 -7.42
C TRP A 110 13.00 3.86 -6.81
N ASN A 111 13.54 4.80 -7.59
CA ASN A 111 14.61 5.69 -7.12
C ASN A 111 14.01 7.00 -6.64
N PHE A 112 14.05 7.23 -5.33
CA PHE A 112 13.70 8.52 -4.78
C PHE A 112 14.88 9.46 -4.81
N ASN A 113 14.62 10.71 -5.16
CA ASN A 113 15.61 11.76 -5.18
C ASN A 113 14.95 13.07 -4.75
N PRO A 114 15.43 13.74 -3.68
CA PRO A 114 14.80 14.96 -3.18
C PRO A 114 14.65 16.07 -4.21
N ASP A 115 15.49 16.05 -5.24
CA ASP A 115 15.50 17.12 -6.24
C ASP A 115 14.46 16.92 -7.34
N ASN A 116 14.02 15.69 -7.62
CA ASN A 116 13.15 15.45 -8.76
C ASN A 116 12.17 14.30 -8.67
N SER A 117 12.30 13.41 -7.68
CA SER A 117 11.43 12.25 -7.58
C SER A 117 11.14 11.95 -6.12
N THR A 118 10.10 12.61 -5.59
CA THR A 118 9.76 12.52 -4.18
C THR A 118 8.53 11.68 -3.90
N SER A 119 7.86 11.17 -4.93
CA SER A 119 6.70 10.30 -4.72
C SER A 119 6.65 9.22 -5.78
N GLU A 120 6.11 8.09 -5.38
CA GLU A 120 5.79 6.97 -6.25
C GLU A 120 4.34 6.60 -6.03
N THR A 121 3.52 6.62 -7.10
CA THR A 121 2.14 6.18 -7.06
C THR A 121 1.98 5.02 -8.02
N GLU A 122 1.56 3.87 -7.50
CA GLU A 122 1.38 2.67 -8.30
C GLU A 122 -0.03 2.13 -8.10
N GLU A 123 -0.76 1.96 -9.20
CA GLU A 123 -2.03 1.27 -9.18
C GLU A 123 -1.88 -0.05 -9.93
N HIS A 124 -2.16 -1.15 -9.24
CA HIS A 124 -2.10 -2.48 -9.82
C HIS A 124 -3.50 -2.98 -10.07
N LEU A 125 -3.80 -3.27 -11.33
CA LEU A 125 -5.06 -3.91 -11.71
C LEU A 125 -4.86 -5.41 -11.65
N VAL A 126 -5.70 -6.07 -10.86
CA VAL A 126 -5.58 -7.50 -10.59
C VAL A 126 -6.97 -8.15 -10.70
N ASP A 127 -7.01 -9.46 -10.60
CA ASP A 127 -8.26 -10.20 -10.48
C ASP A 127 -7.98 -11.39 -9.57
N LEU A 128 -8.11 -11.15 -8.26
CA LEU A 128 -7.76 -12.11 -7.24
C LEU A 128 -9.02 -12.50 -6.48
N SER A 129 -9.36 -13.78 -6.48
CA SER A 129 -10.55 -14.30 -5.80
C SER A 129 -10.18 -14.97 -4.49
N GLY A 130 -11.01 -14.74 -3.47
CA GLY A 130 -10.83 -15.42 -2.19
C GLY A 130 -9.60 -14.99 -1.42
N VAL A 131 -9.24 -13.73 -1.50
CA VAL A 131 -8.05 -13.21 -0.79
C VAL A 131 -8.31 -13.18 0.70
N THR A 132 -7.53 -13.92 1.45
CA THR A 132 -7.55 -13.90 2.91
C THR A 132 -6.42 -13.08 3.50
N MET A 133 -5.36 -12.87 2.75
CA MET A 133 -4.22 -12.08 3.22
C MET A 133 -3.56 -11.38 2.04
N LEU A 134 -3.26 -10.11 2.23
CA LEU A 134 -2.43 -9.33 1.32
C LEU A 134 -1.18 -8.92 2.09
N GLU A 135 0.00 -9.14 1.51
CA GLU A 135 1.26 -8.85 2.16
C GLU A 135 2.09 -7.88 1.33
N LEU A 136 2.57 -6.83 1.98
CA LEU A 136 3.48 -5.87 1.39
C LEU A 136 4.80 -5.93 2.14
N ILE A 137 5.89 -6.21 1.41
CA ILE A 137 7.23 -6.22 1.97
C ILE A 137 7.98 -5.04 1.36
N ILE A 138 8.52 -4.17 2.20
CA ILE A 138 9.23 -2.96 1.74
C ILE A 138 10.67 -3.03 2.19
N ARG A 139 11.59 -2.90 1.23
CA ARG A 139 13.00 -2.63 1.47
C ARG A 139 13.21 -1.15 1.16
N PRO A 140 13.37 -0.32 2.19
CA PRO A 140 13.41 1.13 1.96
C PRO A 140 14.58 1.59 1.11
N ASP A 141 15.71 0.89 1.18
CA ASP A 141 16.85 1.14 0.32
C ASP A 141 17.61 -0.16 0.12
N ILE A 142 17.75 -0.60 -1.13
CA ILE A 142 18.45 -1.85 -1.44
C ILE A 142 19.95 -1.77 -1.14
N GLY A 143 20.50 -0.55 -1.02
CA GLY A 143 21.91 -0.33 -0.74
C GLY A 143 22.24 0.16 0.65
N ASN A 144 21.24 0.48 1.48
CA ASN A 144 21.49 1.06 2.80
C ASN A 144 20.55 0.47 3.84
N LYS A 145 21.09 -0.32 4.74
CA LYS A 145 20.33 -0.99 5.80
C LYS A 145 19.78 -0.05 6.87
N HIS A 146 20.22 1.19 6.89
CA HIS A 146 19.80 2.17 7.89
C HIS A 146 18.63 3.02 7.44
N ALA A 147 18.19 2.89 6.19
CA ALA A 147 17.02 3.60 5.70
C ALA A 147 15.75 3.10 6.39
N VAL A 148 14.80 4.00 6.56
CA VAL A 148 13.54 3.72 7.25
C VAL A 148 12.40 3.73 6.25
N ALA A 149 11.58 2.70 6.28
CA ALA A 149 10.45 2.54 5.37
C ALA A 149 9.29 3.45 5.76
N SER A 150 8.53 3.85 4.77
CA SER A 150 7.30 4.61 4.95
C SER A 150 6.30 4.25 3.86
N LEU A 151 5.03 4.54 4.12
CA LEU A 151 3.93 4.30 3.18
C LEU A 151 2.89 5.38 3.40
N ALA A 152 2.63 6.18 2.38
CA ALA A 152 1.66 7.24 2.50
C ALA A 152 0.23 6.72 2.40
N LYS A 153 -0.02 5.76 1.51
CA LYS A 153 -1.37 5.28 1.29
C LYS A 153 -1.38 3.87 0.71
N LEU A 154 -2.27 3.03 1.22
CA LEU A 154 -2.63 1.73 0.64
C LEU A 154 -4.14 1.62 0.59
N ARG A 155 -4.67 1.36 -0.60
CA ARG A 155 -6.11 1.16 -0.82
C ARG A 155 -6.32 -0.08 -1.67
N VAL A 156 -7.39 -0.79 -1.40
CA VAL A 156 -7.76 -1.98 -2.16
C VAL A 156 -9.24 -1.95 -2.53
N ALA A 157 -9.55 -2.52 -3.69
CA ALA A 157 -10.93 -2.61 -4.14
C ALA A 157 -11.15 -3.86 -4.99
#